data_9689a21ea30762664f05095ce6442af6
#
_entry.id   9689a21ea30762664f05095ce6442af6
#
_cell.length_a   1.000
_cell.length_b   1.000
_cell.length_c   1.000
_cell.angle_alpha   90.00
_cell.angle_beta   90.00
_cell.angle_gamma   90.00
#
_symmetry.space_group_name_H-M   'P 1'
#
loop_
_entity.id
_entity.type
_entity.pdbx_description
1 polymer ?
#
loop_
_entity_poly.entity_id
_entity_poly.type
_entity_poly.pdbx_seq_one_letter_code
_entity_poly.pdbx_strand_id
1 'polypeptide(L)'
;MEKTSSIIETIEAETFSMDYIRFGQGSKILVILPGLSVQSVTGFAPSIVNQYKCFTDNFTVYVFDRRKNPPDGYDIFQMAEDTANAFTRLGLSEIHLFGVSQGGMIALTIAAAYPEMISRLSVSSTAMRMDEKRFAVIREWMELAEKKDSSGLYLSIAQHIYPSSFFEKSKDAFTEIAKTVTDDELANFIKLANGIEGFDLSNKIAQIKCPVQLSYDEEDPVFSDDTASELRKHLGSLAGFESKSFRGFGHALYDTSPDFMKWLYEFFDGKCRYAD
;
A
#
# COMPACT_ATOMS: atom_id res chain seq x y z
N MET A 1 2.75 -24.39 -17.83
CA MET A 1 2.65 -23.03 -17.24
C MET A 1 4.06 -22.67 -16.76
N GLU A 2 4.75 -21.79 -17.48
CA GLU A 2 6.01 -21.22 -16.99
C GLU A 2 5.72 -20.45 -15.68
N LYS A 3 6.48 -20.78 -14.64
CA LYS A 3 6.42 -20.01 -13.38
C LYS A 3 6.91 -18.60 -13.70
N THR A 4 6.05 -17.61 -13.59
CA THR A 4 6.47 -16.20 -13.63
C THR A 4 7.55 -16.02 -12.55
N SER A 5 8.81 -15.88 -12.97
CA SER A 5 9.91 -15.66 -12.03
C SER A 5 9.86 -14.23 -11.54
N SER A 6 9.94 -14.03 -10.22
CA SER A 6 10.16 -12.71 -9.62
C SER A 6 11.64 -12.50 -9.38
N ILE A 7 12.06 -11.25 -9.50
CA ILE A 7 13.40 -10.81 -9.15
C ILE A 7 13.27 -9.83 -7.99
N ILE A 8 14.04 -10.07 -6.92
CA ILE A 8 14.17 -9.12 -5.81
C ILE A 8 15.48 -8.36 -6.05
N GLU A 9 15.38 -7.05 -6.14
CA GLU A 9 16.50 -6.16 -6.41
C GLU A 9 16.53 -5.02 -5.39
N THR A 10 17.68 -4.38 -5.23
CA THR A 10 17.88 -3.25 -4.34
C THR A 10 18.26 -2.02 -5.16
N ILE A 11 17.60 -0.88 -4.89
CA ILE A 11 18.06 0.43 -5.34
C ILE A 11 18.99 0.99 -4.29
N GLU A 12 20.19 1.34 -4.72
CA GLU A 12 21.15 2.10 -3.92
C GLU A 12 21.15 3.56 -4.40
N ALA A 13 20.73 4.47 -3.53
CA ALA A 13 20.81 5.91 -3.73
C ALA A 13 21.87 6.50 -2.79
N GLU A 14 22.19 7.80 -2.93
CA GLU A 14 23.19 8.46 -2.08
C GLU A 14 22.78 8.47 -0.60
N THR A 15 21.46 8.58 -0.32
CA THR A 15 20.92 8.79 1.02
C THR A 15 20.06 7.64 1.52
N PHE A 16 19.67 6.70 0.65
CA PHE A 16 18.83 5.57 1.02
C PHE A 16 19.08 4.33 0.17
N SER A 17 18.69 3.18 0.67
CA SER A 17 18.48 1.97 -0.13
C SER A 17 17.08 1.41 0.08
N MET A 18 16.54 0.78 -0.96
CA MET A 18 15.16 0.28 -0.99
C MET A 18 15.08 -0.99 -1.83
N ASP A 19 14.46 -2.02 -1.29
CA ASP A 19 14.22 -3.26 -2.02
C ASP A 19 12.91 -3.17 -2.81
N TYR A 20 12.86 -3.90 -3.92
CA TYR A 20 11.64 -4.08 -4.68
C TYR A 20 11.57 -5.46 -5.32
N ILE A 21 10.35 -5.92 -5.56
CA ILE A 21 10.06 -7.13 -6.30
C ILE A 21 9.67 -6.72 -7.72
N ARG A 22 10.25 -7.35 -8.75
CA ARG A 22 9.89 -7.14 -10.16
C ARG A 22 9.45 -8.44 -10.79
N PHE A 23 8.34 -8.43 -11.52
CA PHE A 23 7.82 -9.57 -12.26
C PHE A 23 6.91 -9.10 -13.42
N GLY A 24 6.54 -10.04 -14.30
CA GLY A 24 5.77 -9.74 -15.51
C GLY A 24 6.67 -9.27 -16.66
N GLN A 25 6.10 -9.17 -17.88
CA GLN A 25 6.85 -8.90 -19.12
C GLN A 25 6.13 -7.86 -20.02
N GLY A 26 5.01 -7.29 -19.55
CA GLY A 26 4.26 -6.32 -20.32
C GLY A 26 5.00 -4.98 -20.47
N SER A 27 4.59 -4.20 -21.46
CA SER A 27 5.20 -2.90 -21.75
C SER A 27 4.71 -1.77 -20.84
N LYS A 28 3.56 -1.94 -20.19
CA LYS A 28 3.04 -0.97 -19.21
C LYS A 28 3.70 -1.17 -17.86
N ILE A 29 3.84 -0.10 -17.10
CA ILE A 29 4.41 -0.13 -15.76
C ILE A 29 3.30 -0.08 -14.71
N LEU A 30 3.26 -1.10 -13.84
CA LEU A 30 2.44 -1.09 -12.63
C LEU A 30 3.36 -1.03 -11.41
N VAL A 31 3.18 -0.02 -10.59
CA VAL A 31 3.86 0.10 -9.29
C VAL A 31 2.86 -0.10 -8.18
N ILE A 32 3.22 -0.93 -7.20
CA ILE A 32 2.42 -1.24 -6.02
C ILE A 32 3.18 -0.76 -4.79
N LEU A 33 2.52 0.04 -3.97
CA LEU A 33 3.00 0.50 -2.66
C LEU A 33 2.16 -0.14 -1.56
N PRO A 34 2.70 -1.14 -0.85
CA PRO A 34 2.01 -1.82 0.24
C PRO A 34 1.66 -0.90 1.41
N GLY A 35 0.81 -1.35 2.31
CA GLY A 35 0.55 -0.69 3.59
C GLY A 35 1.75 -0.73 4.55
N LEU A 36 1.55 -0.21 5.75
CA LEU A 36 2.50 -0.34 6.85
C LEU A 36 2.67 -1.84 7.19
N SER A 37 3.89 -2.31 7.24
CA SER A 37 4.24 -3.70 7.53
C SER A 37 5.35 -3.78 8.58
N VAL A 38 5.34 -4.85 9.38
CA VAL A 38 6.39 -5.10 10.40
C VAL A 38 7.66 -5.59 9.74
N GLN A 39 7.52 -6.52 8.79
CA GLN A 39 8.61 -7.12 8.05
C GLN A 39 8.62 -6.67 6.58
N SER A 40 9.76 -6.85 5.92
CA SER A 40 9.90 -6.58 4.49
C SER A 40 8.89 -7.37 3.66
N VAL A 41 8.24 -6.70 2.71
CA VAL A 41 7.30 -7.34 1.77
C VAL A 41 8.00 -8.31 0.82
N THR A 42 9.31 -8.20 0.66
CA THR A 42 10.08 -9.10 -0.21
C THR A 42 10.06 -10.55 0.27
N GLY A 43 9.89 -10.77 1.59
CA GLY A 43 9.70 -12.12 2.16
C GLY A 43 8.43 -12.82 1.66
N PHE A 44 7.45 -12.07 1.15
CA PHE A 44 6.18 -12.56 0.64
C PHE A 44 6.09 -12.58 -0.89
N ALA A 45 7.21 -12.42 -1.60
CA ALA A 45 7.27 -12.32 -3.05
C ALA A 45 6.45 -13.40 -3.80
N PRO A 46 6.49 -14.70 -3.45
CA PRO A 46 5.69 -15.71 -4.15
C PRO A 46 4.18 -15.48 -4.04
N SER A 47 3.71 -15.06 -2.87
CA SER A 47 2.27 -14.76 -2.63
C SER A 47 1.85 -13.51 -3.40
N ILE A 48 2.67 -12.47 -3.40
CA ILE A 48 2.45 -11.22 -4.13
C ILE A 48 2.37 -11.49 -5.64
N VAL A 49 3.31 -12.25 -6.20
CA VAL A 49 3.30 -12.63 -7.63
C VAL A 49 2.02 -13.37 -7.99
N ASN A 50 1.58 -14.29 -7.14
CA ASN A 50 0.33 -15.02 -7.37
C ASN A 50 -0.91 -14.11 -7.29
N GLN A 51 -0.94 -13.16 -6.37
CA GLN A 51 -2.04 -12.21 -6.19
C GLN A 51 -2.20 -11.31 -7.43
N TYR A 52 -1.10 -10.79 -7.97
CA TYR A 52 -1.11 -9.86 -9.10
C TYR A 52 -0.81 -10.52 -10.45
N LYS A 53 -0.93 -11.86 -10.55
CA LYS A 53 -0.61 -12.61 -11.78
C LYS A 53 -1.41 -12.18 -13.01
N CYS A 54 -2.63 -11.67 -12.83
CA CYS A 54 -3.47 -11.20 -13.93
C CYS A 54 -2.87 -10.00 -14.68
N PHE A 55 -1.92 -9.27 -14.07
CA PHE A 55 -1.25 -8.13 -14.69
C PHE A 55 -0.03 -8.53 -15.53
N THR A 56 0.53 -9.72 -15.36
CA THR A 56 1.88 -10.07 -15.85
C THR A 56 2.04 -10.08 -17.38
N ASP A 57 0.95 -10.23 -18.13
CA ASP A 57 0.99 -10.23 -19.60
C ASP A 57 1.11 -8.83 -20.18
N ASN A 58 0.44 -7.83 -19.56
CA ASN A 58 0.36 -6.47 -20.07
C ASN A 58 1.25 -5.49 -19.31
N PHE A 59 1.68 -5.86 -18.11
CA PHE A 59 2.47 -5.01 -17.21
C PHE A 59 3.79 -5.68 -16.81
N THR A 60 4.81 -4.86 -16.65
CA THR A 60 5.92 -5.14 -15.74
C THR A 60 5.52 -4.54 -14.39
N VAL A 61 5.44 -5.41 -13.38
CA VAL A 61 4.97 -5.06 -12.03
C VAL A 61 6.15 -4.86 -11.10
N TYR A 62 6.13 -3.75 -10.37
CA TYR A 62 7.10 -3.40 -9.33
C TYR A 62 6.37 -3.28 -8.00
N VAL A 63 6.83 -3.98 -6.97
CA VAL A 63 6.32 -3.83 -5.60
C VAL A 63 7.46 -3.30 -4.75
N PHE A 64 7.36 -2.03 -4.35
CA PHE A 64 8.41 -1.39 -3.57
C PHE A 64 8.21 -1.63 -2.07
N ASP A 65 9.28 -1.99 -1.40
CA ASP A 65 9.35 -1.94 0.05
C ASP A 65 9.57 -0.50 0.54
N ARG A 66 9.69 -0.32 1.82
CA ARG A 66 10.13 0.96 2.39
C ARG A 66 11.66 1.04 2.39
N ARG A 67 12.16 2.26 2.54
CA ARG A 67 13.57 2.54 2.78
C ARG A 67 14.12 1.65 3.90
N LYS A 68 15.27 1.06 3.66
CA LYS A 68 16.05 0.38 4.71
C LYS A 68 16.56 1.40 5.72
N ASN A 69 16.52 1.04 7.00
CA ASN A 69 17.01 1.89 8.09
C ASN A 69 16.45 3.33 8.02
N PRO A 70 15.11 3.51 8.11
CA PRO A 70 14.52 4.85 8.07
C PRO A 70 15.08 5.73 9.19
N PRO A 71 15.40 7.00 8.94
CA PRO A 71 15.84 7.92 9.97
C PRO A 71 14.70 8.26 10.93
N ASP A 72 15.03 8.87 12.05
CA ASP A 72 14.02 9.41 12.95
C ASP A 72 13.30 10.57 12.26
N GLY A 73 11.98 10.68 12.47
CA GLY A 73 11.16 11.70 11.82
C GLY A 73 10.87 11.46 10.32
N TYR A 74 11.09 10.24 9.84
CA TYR A 74 10.83 9.85 8.44
C TYR A 74 9.33 9.80 8.16
N ASP A 75 8.78 10.91 7.67
CA ASP A 75 7.35 11.11 7.43
C ASP A 75 6.88 10.65 6.03
N ILE A 76 5.57 10.71 5.79
CA ILE A 76 4.96 10.31 4.51
C ILE A 76 5.52 11.14 3.33
N PHE A 77 5.86 12.42 3.53
CA PHE A 77 6.38 13.25 2.45
C PHE A 77 7.79 12.81 2.05
N GLN A 78 8.63 12.48 3.04
CA GLN A 78 9.97 11.93 2.80
C GLN A 78 9.90 10.52 2.20
N MET A 79 8.94 9.68 2.65
CA MET A 79 8.69 8.36 2.02
C MET A 79 8.30 8.51 0.55
N ALA A 80 7.47 9.49 0.22
CA ALA A 80 7.06 9.78 -1.15
C ALA A 80 8.23 10.30 -2.01
N GLU A 81 9.08 11.15 -1.45
CA GLU A 81 10.27 11.68 -2.14
C GLU A 81 11.28 10.57 -2.46
N ASP A 82 11.64 9.74 -1.47
CA ASP A 82 12.54 8.60 -1.67
C ASP A 82 11.97 7.62 -2.72
N THR A 83 10.66 7.35 -2.65
CA THR A 83 9.98 6.45 -3.59
C THR A 83 9.96 7.03 -5.01
N ALA A 84 9.66 8.31 -5.20
CA ALA A 84 9.70 8.97 -6.51
C ALA A 84 11.13 9.03 -7.08
N ASN A 85 12.13 9.22 -6.21
CA ASN A 85 13.55 9.14 -6.59
C ASN A 85 13.91 7.72 -7.08
N ALA A 86 13.41 6.67 -6.40
CA ALA A 86 13.59 5.30 -6.83
C ALA A 86 12.97 5.06 -8.22
N PHE A 87 11.77 5.58 -8.50
CA PHE A 87 11.16 5.50 -9.84
C PHE A 87 12.03 6.16 -10.91
N THR A 88 12.53 7.36 -10.62
CA THR A 88 13.41 8.10 -11.53
C THR A 88 14.69 7.32 -11.83
N ARG A 89 15.32 6.73 -10.82
CA ARG A 89 16.56 5.94 -10.98
C ARG A 89 16.36 4.69 -11.83
N LEU A 90 15.18 4.09 -11.77
CA LEU A 90 14.80 2.95 -12.62
C LEU A 90 14.29 3.38 -14.01
N GLY A 91 14.22 4.69 -14.29
CA GLY A 91 13.68 5.20 -15.55
C GLY A 91 12.19 4.93 -15.74
N LEU A 92 11.43 4.75 -14.65
CA LEU A 92 9.99 4.50 -14.73
C LEU A 92 9.25 5.80 -15.07
N SER A 93 8.35 5.72 -16.05
CA SER A 93 7.48 6.80 -16.49
C SER A 93 6.11 6.25 -16.85
N GLU A 94 5.11 7.11 -17.01
CA GLU A 94 3.73 6.72 -17.32
C GLU A 94 3.20 5.62 -16.37
N ILE A 95 3.50 5.78 -15.08
CA ILE A 95 3.28 4.77 -14.05
C ILE A 95 1.77 4.63 -13.77
N HIS A 96 1.29 3.39 -13.79
CA HIS A 96 0.04 3.01 -13.14
C HIS A 96 0.37 2.71 -11.69
N LEU A 97 -0.08 3.54 -10.77
CA LEU A 97 0.30 3.48 -9.37
C LEU A 97 -0.85 2.96 -8.52
N PHE A 98 -0.60 1.89 -7.78
CA PHE A 98 -1.53 1.36 -6.79
C PHE A 98 -0.95 1.48 -5.38
N GLY A 99 -1.67 2.11 -4.47
CA GLY A 99 -1.25 2.26 -3.08
C GLY A 99 -2.31 1.82 -2.08
N VAL A 100 -1.89 1.11 -1.04
CA VAL A 100 -2.76 0.63 0.03
C VAL A 100 -2.38 1.26 1.36
N SER A 101 -3.37 1.74 2.13
CA SER A 101 -3.16 2.25 3.50
C SER A 101 -2.05 3.32 3.54
N GLN A 102 -0.96 3.13 4.30
CA GLN A 102 0.23 4.00 4.25
C GLN A 102 0.77 4.15 2.81
N GLY A 103 0.82 3.06 2.04
CA GLY A 103 1.22 3.12 0.64
C GLY A 103 0.28 3.97 -0.23
N GLY A 104 -0.99 4.04 0.14
CA GLY A 104 -1.98 4.95 -0.47
C GLY A 104 -1.69 6.42 -0.15
N MET A 105 -1.28 6.74 1.09
CA MET A 105 -0.86 8.10 1.47
C MET A 105 0.37 8.53 0.67
N ILE A 106 1.36 7.63 0.53
CA ILE A 106 2.56 7.85 -0.28
C ILE A 106 2.18 8.06 -1.75
N ALA A 107 1.31 7.19 -2.29
CA ALA A 107 0.86 7.27 -3.69
C ALA A 107 0.11 8.58 -4.00
N LEU A 108 -0.80 9.02 -3.13
CA LEU A 108 -1.47 10.31 -3.24
C LEU A 108 -0.48 11.48 -3.22
N THR A 109 0.54 11.40 -2.33
CA THR A 109 1.58 12.43 -2.21
C THR A 109 2.44 12.49 -3.48
N ILE A 110 2.86 11.34 -4.03
CA ILE A 110 3.62 11.29 -5.28
C ILE A 110 2.79 11.86 -6.43
N ALA A 111 1.52 11.45 -6.58
CA ALA A 111 0.67 11.91 -7.65
C ALA A 111 0.40 13.43 -7.59
N ALA A 112 0.36 14.00 -6.39
CA ALA A 112 0.23 15.45 -6.21
C ALA A 112 1.54 16.21 -6.47
N ALA A 113 2.69 15.67 -6.03
CA ALA A 113 3.98 16.33 -6.14
C ALA A 113 4.64 16.15 -7.53
N TYR A 114 4.41 15.01 -8.18
CA TYR A 114 5.00 14.62 -9.46
C TYR A 114 3.93 14.16 -10.47
N PRO A 115 2.95 15.03 -10.81
CA PRO A 115 1.77 14.63 -11.59
C PRO A 115 2.12 14.08 -12.98
N GLU A 116 3.26 14.45 -13.54
CA GLU A 116 3.69 13.99 -14.88
C GLU A 116 4.25 12.54 -14.87
N MET A 117 4.56 11.99 -13.68
CA MET A 117 5.04 10.60 -13.57
C MET A 117 3.92 9.57 -13.59
N ILE A 118 2.71 9.97 -13.19
CA ILE A 118 1.61 9.06 -12.90
C ILE A 118 0.54 9.12 -13.98
N SER A 119 0.34 8.02 -14.67
CA SER A 119 -0.67 7.86 -15.72
C SER A 119 -2.06 7.61 -15.14
N ARG A 120 -2.15 6.76 -14.12
CA ARG A 120 -3.36 6.42 -13.38
C ARG A 120 -3.02 6.10 -11.93
N LEU A 121 -3.89 6.49 -11.01
CA LEU A 121 -3.72 6.25 -9.58
C LEU A 121 -4.89 5.44 -9.03
N SER A 122 -4.64 4.29 -8.43
CA SER A 122 -5.61 3.57 -7.62
C SER A 122 -5.17 3.56 -6.16
N VAL A 123 -6.08 3.87 -5.24
CA VAL A 123 -5.80 3.82 -3.81
C VAL A 123 -6.90 3.04 -3.08
N SER A 124 -6.48 2.26 -2.09
CA SER A 124 -7.36 1.41 -1.29
C SER A 124 -7.12 1.62 0.20
N SER A 125 -8.21 1.65 0.98
CA SER A 125 -8.15 1.69 2.46
C SER A 125 -7.12 2.69 2.96
N THR A 126 -7.23 3.96 2.55
CA THR A 126 -6.24 5.01 2.83
C THR A 126 -6.89 6.32 3.27
N ALA A 127 -6.07 7.27 3.68
CA ALA A 127 -6.50 8.59 4.10
C ALA A 127 -5.65 9.69 3.43
N MET A 128 -6.22 10.88 3.24
CA MET A 128 -5.44 12.04 2.81
C MET A 128 -4.92 12.88 3.98
N ARG A 129 -5.40 12.63 5.19
CA ARG A 129 -4.89 13.22 6.43
C ARG A 129 -5.11 12.30 7.62
N MET A 130 -4.26 12.44 8.61
CA MET A 130 -4.31 11.70 9.88
C MET A 130 -4.51 12.68 11.02
N ASP A 131 -5.62 12.53 11.71
CA ASP A 131 -5.88 13.17 13.00
C ASP A 131 -5.64 12.16 14.14
N GLU A 132 -5.74 12.63 15.37
CA GLU A 132 -5.48 11.83 16.56
C GLU A 132 -6.42 10.62 16.67
N LYS A 133 -7.68 10.76 16.25
CA LYS A 133 -8.67 9.68 16.28
C LYS A 133 -8.31 8.56 15.30
N ARG A 134 -7.92 8.94 14.07
CA ARG A 134 -7.51 7.97 13.03
C ARG A 134 -6.19 7.29 13.36
N PHE A 135 -5.31 7.97 14.09
CA PHE A 135 -4.01 7.45 14.48
C PHE A 135 -4.06 6.49 15.68
N ALA A 136 -5.19 6.41 16.40
CA ALA A 136 -5.29 5.64 17.64
C ALA A 136 -4.94 4.15 17.51
N VAL A 137 -5.41 3.49 16.45
CA VAL A 137 -5.11 2.06 16.17
C VAL A 137 -3.62 1.87 15.87
N ILE A 138 -3.02 2.77 15.11
CA ILE A 138 -1.59 2.71 14.78
C ILE A 138 -0.74 2.92 16.03
N ARG A 139 -1.16 3.80 16.94
CA ARG A 139 -0.52 4.02 18.24
C ARG A 139 -0.54 2.76 19.11
N GLU A 140 -1.66 2.04 19.15
CA GLU A 140 -1.73 0.73 19.84
C GLU A 140 -0.69 -0.26 19.28
N TRP A 141 -0.56 -0.33 17.95
CA TRP A 141 0.45 -1.20 17.33
C TRP A 141 1.88 -0.78 17.69
N MET A 142 2.16 0.52 17.74
CA MET A 142 3.46 1.03 18.15
C MET A 142 3.79 0.67 19.60
N GLU A 143 2.82 0.78 20.52
CA GLU A 143 3.00 0.39 21.91
C GLU A 143 3.33 -1.11 22.07
N LEU A 144 2.73 -1.98 21.24
CA LEU A 144 3.07 -3.41 21.24
C LEU A 144 4.48 -3.64 20.70
N ALA A 145 4.88 -2.92 19.66
CA ALA A 145 6.24 -2.98 19.11
C ALA A 145 7.29 -2.48 20.12
N GLU A 146 7.03 -1.39 20.85
CA GLU A 146 7.91 -0.86 21.91
C GLU A 146 8.10 -1.86 23.07
N LYS A 147 7.04 -2.61 23.40
CA LYS A 147 7.09 -3.70 24.40
C LYS A 147 7.75 -4.97 23.86
N LYS A 148 8.16 -4.99 22.58
CA LYS A 148 8.67 -6.16 21.88
C LYS A 148 7.71 -7.34 21.87
N ASP A 149 6.42 -7.08 21.96
CA ASP A 149 5.36 -8.08 21.85
C ASP A 149 5.01 -8.32 20.39
N SER A 150 5.88 -9.00 19.66
CA SER A 150 5.69 -9.31 18.24
C SER A 150 4.41 -10.12 17.99
N SER A 151 4.06 -11.06 18.90
CA SER A 151 2.85 -11.86 18.78
C SER A 151 1.59 -11.02 18.98
N GLY A 152 1.56 -10.19 20.02
CA GLY A 152 0.47 -9.24 20.25
C GLY A 152 0.32 -8.27 19.07
N LEU A 153 1.42 -7.74 18.55
CA LEU A 153 1.44 -6.84 17.40
C LEU A 153 0.83 -7.49 16.16
N TYR A 154 1.29 -8.67 15.74
CA TYR A 154 0.76 -9.36 14.56
C TYR A 154 -0.70 -9.73 14.71
N LEU A 155 -1.12 -10.20 15.89
CA LEU A 155 -2.52 -10.53 16.15
C LEU A 155 -3.40 -9.29 16.17
N SER A 156 -2.96 -8.19 16.78
CA SER A 156 -3.70 -6.92 16.77
C SER A 156 -3.82 -6.35 15.35
N ILE A 157 -2.73 -6.30 14.59
CA ILE A 157 -2.77 -5.89 13.18
C ILE A 157 -3.77 -6.75 12.40
N ALA A 158 -3.62 -8.09 12.47
CA ALA A 158 -4.47 -9.00 11.71
C ALA A 158 -5.95 -8.87 12.09
N GLN A 159 -6.28 -8.67 13.36
CA GLN A 159 -7.63 -8.49 13.86
C GLN A 159 -8.28 -7.19 13.36
N HIS A 160 -7.49 -6.12 13.19
CA HIS A 160 -7.97 -4.84 12.69
C HIS A 160 -8.08 -4.79 11.16
N ILE A 161 -7.22 -5.53 10.44
CA ILE A 161 -7.20 -5.42 8.98
C ILE A 161 -8.03 -6.48 8.25
N TYR A 162 -8.22 -7.67 8.85
CA TYR A 162 -8.95 -8.77 8.21
C TYR A 162 -10.35 -8.98 8.82
N PRO A 163 -11.32 -9.47 8.02
CA PRO A 163 -12.58 -9.93 8.56
C PRO A 163 -12.38 -11.05 9.60
N SER A 164 -13.25 -11.08 10.62
CA SER A 164 -13.13 -12.05 11.73
C SER A 164 -13.03 -13.51 11.27
N SER A 165 -13.77 -13.89 10.20
CA SER A 165 -13.72 -15.24 9.64
C SER A 165 -12.38 -15.60 9.01
N PHE A 166 -11.65 -14.63 8.46
CA PHE A 166 -10.29 -14.79 7.93
C PHE A 166 -9.29 -14.83 9.08
N PHE A 167 -9.40 -13.92 10.03
CA PHE A 167 -8.52 -13.84 11.21
C PHE A 167 -8.50 -15.16 11.98
N GLU A 168 -9.68 -15.72 12.33
CA GLU A 168 -9.77 -16.97 13.08
C GLU A 168 -9.10 -18.16 12.36
N LYS A 169 -9.18 -18.21 11.03
CA LYS A 169 -8.54 -19.26 10.23
C LYS A 169 -7.03 -19.10 10.11
N SER A 170 -6.52 -17.87 10.22
CA SER A 170 -5.12 -17.53 9.95
C SER A 170 -4.32 -17.19 11.21
N LYS A 171 -4.95 -17.19 12.37
CA LYS A 171 -4.36 -16.79 13.66
C LYS A 171 -3.06 -17.52 13.98
N ASP A 172 -3.02 -18.84 13.78
CA ASP A 172 -1.81 -19.63 14.03
C ASP A 172 -0.67 -19.24 13.07
N ALA A 173 -0.99 -18.96 11.80
CA ALA A 173 0.00 -18.51 10.82
C ALA A 173 0.59 -17.15 11.20
N PHE A 174 -0.22 -16.20 11.66
CA PHE A 174 0.27 -14.92 12.17
C PHE A 174 1.17 -15.08 13.39
N THR A 175 0.80 -15.98 14.30
CA THR A 175 1.62 -16.28 15.47
C THR A 175 2.98 -16.91 15.10
N GLU A 176 3.02 -17.78 14.10
CA GLU A 176 4.30 -18.36 13.61
C GLU A 176 5.18 -17.30 12.92
N ILE A 177 4.60 -16.44 12.09
CA ILE A 177 5.34 -15.34 11.45
C ILE A 177 5.91 -14.40 12.52
N ALA A 178 5.14 -14.07 13.54
CA ALA A 178 5.59 -13.17 14.62
C ALA A 178 6.86 -13.65 15.34
N LYS A 179 7.11 -14.97 15.39
CA LYS A 179 8.33 -15.53 16.02
C LYS A 179 9.61 -15.21 15.24
N THR A 180 9.50 -14.82 13.99
CA THR A 180 10.65 -14.50 13.13
C THR A 180 11.03 -13.01 13.16
N VAL A 181 10.24 -12.20 13.83
CA VAL A 181 10.42 -10.74 13.90
C VAL A 181 11.64 -10.39 14.76
N THR A 182 12.49 -9.54 14.22
CA THR A 182 13.69 -9.03 14.88
C THR A 182 13.43 -7.69 15.58
N ASP A 183 14.31 -7.34 16.54
CA ASP A 183 14.28 -6.04 17.22
C ASP A 183 14.44 -4.87 16.24
N ASP A 184 15.27 -5.04 15.19
CA ASP A 184 15.49 -4.01 14.17
C ASP A 184 14.23 -3.79 13.31
N GLU A 185 13.50 -4.85 12.99
CA GLU A 185 12.22 -4.75 12.27
C GLU A 185 11.17 -4.01 13.13
N LEU A 186 11.09 -4.29 14.42
CA LEU A 186 10.21 -3.55 15.34
C LEU A 186 10.59 -2.07 15.42
N ALA A 187 11.88 -1.76 15.52
CA ALA A 187 12.37 -0.38 15.56
C ALA A 187 12.05 0.36 14.25
N ASN A 188 12.22 -0.28 13.10
CA ASN A 188 11.86 0.29 11.81
C ASN A 188 10.35 0.46 11.66
N PHE A 189 9.55 -0.51 12.10
CA PHE A 189 8.09 -0.40 12.13
C PHE A 189 7.63 0.83 12.93
N ILE A 190 8.17 1.06 14.12
CA ILE A 190 7.84 2.22 14.95
C ILE A 190 8.14 3.53 14.19
N LYS A 191 9.29 3.63 13.53
CA LYS A 191 9.66 4.83 12.75
C LYS A 191 8.72 5.07 11.58
N LEU A 192 8.37 4.01 10.83
CA LEU A 192 7.45 4.09 9.70
C LEU A 192 6.01 4.41 10.16
N ALA A 193 5.59 3.88 11.29
CA ALA A 193 4.29 4.16 11.90
C ALA A 193 4.21 5.61 12.40
N ASN A 194 5.24 6.09 13.10
CA ASN A 194 5.35 7.49 13.52
C ASN A 194 5.27 8.47 12.36
N GLY A 195 5.84 8.11 11.21
CA GLY A 195 5.79 8.93 10.00
C GLY A 195 4.39 9.17 9.43
N ILE A 196 3.37 8.46 9.93
CA ILE A 196 1.97 8.67 9.57
C ILE A 196 1.34 9.77 10.43
N GLU A 197 1.84 9.99 11.66
CA GLU A 197 1.27 10.97 12.58
C GLU A 197 1.30 12.38 12.01
N GLY A 198 0.17 13.07 12.06
CA GLY A 198 0.05 14.44 11.57
C GLY A 198 0.13 14.60 10.03
N PHE A 199 0.12 13.51 9.26
CA PHE A 199 0.04 13.58 7.80
C PHE A 199 -1.18 14.37 7.35
N ASP A 200 -0.99 15.36 6.47
CA ASP A 200 -2.08 16.15 5.87
C ASP A 200 -1.72 16.60 4.46
N LEU A 201 -2.42 16.04 3.47
CA LEU A 201 -2.30 16.37 2.05
C LEU A 201 -3.43 17.30 1.55
N SER A 202 -4.34 17.75 2.42
CA SER A 202 -5.56 18.48 2.06
C SER A 202 -5.30 19.66 1.12
N ASN A 203 -4.21 20.40 1.34
CA ASN A 203 -3.85 21.57 0.56
C ASN A 203 -3.17 21.25 -0.79
N LYS A 204 -2.78 20.00 -1.04
CA LYS A 204 -2.04 19.58 -2.24
C LYS A 204 -2.80 18.56 -3.09
N ILE A 205 -3.82 17.90 -2.55
CA ILE A 205 -4.54 16.80 -3.23
C ILE A 205 -5.16 17.25 -4.57
N ALA A 206 -5.55 18.51 -4.70
CA ALA A 206 -6.07 19.08 -5.94
C ALA A 206 -5.01 19.22 -7.06
N GLN A 207 -3.74 19.00 -6.77
CA GLN A 207 -2.65 19.01 -7.76
C GLN A 207 -2.57 17.69 -8.55
N ILE A 208 -3.27 16.63 -8.11
CA ILE A 208 -3.37 15.36 -8.84
C ILE A 208 -4.04 15.61 -10.19
N LYS A 209 -3.42 15.16 -11.28
CA LYS A 209 -3.91 15.37 -12.65
C LYS A 209 -4.40 14.11 -13.35
N CYS A 210 -3.94 12.95 -12.92
CA CYS A 210 -4.31 11.68 -13.53
C CYS A 210 -5.71 11.21 -13.08
N PRO A 211 -6.36 10.29 -13.82
CA PRO A 211 -7.53 9.58 -13.34
C PRO A 211 -7.25 8.86 -12.02
N VAL A 212 -8.21 8.91 -11.09
CA VAL A 212 -8.08 8.30 -9.75
C VAL A 212 -9.20 7.32 -9.48
N GLN A 213 -8.84 6.15 -8.97
CA GLN A 213 -9.75 5.13 -8.48
C GLN A 213 -9.59 4.99 -6.95
N LEU A 214 -10.69 5.06 -6.22
CA LEU A 214 -10.73 4.89 -4.76
C LEU A 214 -11.56 3.67 -4.39
N SER A 215 -10.99 2.76 -3.60
CA SER A 215 -11.71 1.66 -2.96
C SER A 215 -11.62 1.72 -1.44
N TYR A 216 -12.70 1.37 -0.77
CA TYR A 216 -12.79 1.34 0.68
C TYR A 216 -13.86 0.34 1.13
N ASP A 217 -13.73 -0.16 2.33
CA ASP A 217 -14.78 -0.97 2.98
C ASP A 217 -15.55 -0.09 3.96
N GLU A 218 -16.89 -0.20 3.96
CA GLU A 218 -17.76 0.60 4.84
C GLU A 218 -17.58 0.23 6.32
N GLU A 219 -17.04 -0.95 6.59
CA GLU A 219 -16.81 -1.50 7.93
C GLU A 219 -15.30 -1.57 8.26
N ASP A 220 -14.45 -0.78 7.57
CA ASP A 220 -13.03 -0.71 7.84
C ASP A 220 -12.77 -0.15 9.25
N PRO A 221 -12.19 -0.95 10.17
CA PRO A 221 -11.97 -0.50 11.54
C PRO A 221 -10.74 0.41 11.71
N VAL A 222 -9.87 0.50 10.69
CA VAL A 222 -8.69 1.39 10.68
C VAL A 222 -9.06 2.75 10.12
N PHE A 223 -9.73 2.77 8.94
CA PHE A 223 -10.17 3.99 8.28
C PHE A 223 -11.67 3.94 8.01
N SER A 224 -12.44 4.56 8.89
CA SER A 224 -13.89 4.61 8.81
C SER A 224 -14.41 5.23 7.50
N ASP A 225 -15.71 5.06 7.22
CA ASP A 225 -16.39 5.64 6.05
C ASP A 225 -16.26 7.19 5.98
N ASP A 226 -16.13 7.87 7.12
CA ASP A 226 -15.83 9.31 7.15
C ASP A 226 -14.52 9.66 6.44
N THR A 227 -13.49 8.79 6.57
CA THR A 227 -12.21 8.96 5.90
C THR A 227 -12.35 8.82 4.39
N ALA A 228 -13.09 7.81 3.93
CA ALA A 228 -13.38 7.61 2.51
C ALA A 228 -14.28 8.72 1.95
N SER A 229 -15.24 9.22 2.73
CA SER A 229 -16.10 10.33 2.38
C SER A 229 -15.31 11.62 2.18
N GLU A 230 -14.33 11.88 3.03
CA GLU A 230 -13.41 13.01 2.89
C GLU A 230 -12.60 12.94 1.59
N LEU A 231 -12.00 11.77 1.28
CA LEU A 231 -11.31 11.55 0.01
C LEU A 231 -12.22 11.74 -1.20
N ARG A 232 -13.44 11.16 -1.20
CA ARG A 232 -14.42 11.33 -2.27
C ARG A 232 -14.78 12.79 -2.51
N LYS A 233 -14.93 13.58 -1.46
CA LYS A 233 -15.23 15.01 -1.55
C LYS A 233 -14.11 15.79 -2.27
N HIS A 234 -12.86 15.47 -2.00
CA HIS A 234 -11.72 16.19 -2.57
C HIS A 234 -11.35 15.69 -3.96
N LEU A 235 -11.43 14.38 -4.20
CA LEU A 235 -11.09 13.77 -5.48
C LEU A 235 -12.24 13.78 -6.49
N GLY A 236 -13.48 13.95 -6.05
CA GLY A 236 -14.68 13.84 -6.89
C GLY A 236 -14.79 14.87 -8.01
N SER A 237 -14.03 15.97 -7.95
CA SER A 237 -13.93 16.96 -9.02
C SER A 237 -12.89 16.63 -10.10
N LEU A 238 -12.06 15.61 -9.89
CA LEU A 238 -11.04 15.22 -10.85
C LEU A 238 -11.66 14.49 -12.04
N ALA A 239 -11.19 14.81 -13.23
CA ALA A 239 -11.60 14.10 -14.44
C ALA A 239 -11.16 12.63 -14.36
N GLY A 240 -12.12 11.71 -14.56
CA GLY A 240 -11.86 10.26 -14.46
C GLY A 240 -11.76 9.73 -13.04
N PHE A 241 -12.31 10.44 -12.06
CA PHE A 241 -12.46 9.89 -10.70
C PHE A 241 -13.58 8.85 -10.67
N GLU A 242 -13.28 7.70 -10.07
CA GLU A 242 -14.26 6.68 -9.74
C GLU A 242 -14.03 6.13 -8.33
N SER A 243 -15.10 5.72 -7.67
CA SER A 243 -14.99 5.09 -6.35
C SER A 243 -15.95 3.92 -6.21
N LYS A 244 -15.54 2.93 -5.43
CA LYS A 244 -16.35 1.77 -5.10
C LYS A 244 -16.25 1.46 -3.62
N SER A 245 -17.41 1.33 -2.96
CA SER A 245 -17.49 0.76 -1.61
C SER A 245 -17.57 -0.75 -1.67
N PHE A 246 -16.96 -1.36 -0.69
CA PHE A 246 -17.04 -2.78 -0.38
C PHE A 246 -17.64 -2.95 1.01
N ARG A 247 -18.07 -4.15 1.37
CA ARG A 247 -18.63 -4.42 2.69
C ARG A 247 -18.26 -5.80 3.18
N GLY A 248 -17.74 -5.88 4.42
CA GLY A 248 -17.41 -7.14 5.07
C GLY A 248 -16.03 -7.70 4.72
N PHE A 249 -15.18 -6.92 4.06
CA PHE A 249 -13.81 -7.29 3.70
C PHE A 249 -12.76 -6.62 4.60
N GLY A 250 -13.18 -5.62 5.38
CA GLY A 250 -12.33 -4.88 6.30
C GLY A 250 -11.25 -4.04 5.60
N HIS A 251 -10.22 -3.66 6.35
CA HIS A 251 -9.11 -2.86 5.84
C HIS A 251 -8.35 -3.55 4.70
N ALA A 252 -8.24 -4.88 4.73
CA ALA A 252 -7.56 -5.70 3.72
C ALA A 252 -8.49 -6.08 2.53
N LEU A 253 -9.45 -5.25 2.15
CA LEU A 253 -10.37 -5.52 1.04
C LEU A 253 -9.65 -5.88 -0.27
N TYR A 254 -8.47 -5.34 -0.51
CA TYR A 254 -7.62 -5.59 -1.68
C TYR A 254 -7.05 -7.02 -1.73
N ASP A 255 -7.05 -7.72 -0.60
CA ASP A 255 -6.56 -9.08 -0.42
C ASP A 255 -7.71 -10.09 -0.24
N THR A 256 -8.80 -9.65 0.38
CA THR A 256 -9.91 -10.53 0.78
C THR A 256 -11.11 -10.50 -0.16
N SER A 257 -11.30 -9.44 -0.95
CA SER A 257 -12.42 -9.34 -1.88
C SER A 257 -12.11 -10.03 -3.21
N PRO A 258 -12.94 -11.00 -3.65
CA PRO A 258 -12.75 -11.68 -4.93
C PRO A 258 -12.91 -10.77 -6.14
N ASP A 259 -13.67 -9.67 -6.00
CA ASP A 259 -13.95 -8.74 -7.08
C ASP A 259 -12.91 -7.62 -7.22
N PHE A 260 -12.05 -7.45 -6.21
CA PHE A 260 -11.13 -6.33 -6.18
C PHE A 260 -10.12 -6.35 -7.33
N MET A 261 -9.47 -7.51 -7.57
CA MET A 261 -8.47 -7.62 -8.63
C MET A 261 -9.04 -7.34 -10.02
N LYS A 262 -10.27 -7.79 -10.29
CA LYS A 262 -10.95 -7.48 -11.55
C LYS A 262 -11.18 -5.98 -11.69
N TRP A 263 -11.68 -5.34 -10.65
CA TRP A 263 -11.99 -3.91 -10.64
C TRP A 263 -10.72 -3.06 -10.78
N LEU A 264 -9.62 -3.44 -10.12
CA LEU A 264 -8.32 -2.80 -10.27
C LEU A 264 -7.75 -2.96 -11.69
N TYR A 265 -7.86 -4.17 -12.26
CA TYR A 265 -7.38 -4.45 -13.61
C TYR A 265 -8.16 -3.63 -14.66
N GLU A 266 -9.49 -3.57 -14.55
CA GLU A 266 -10.34 -2.81 -15.45
C GLU A 266 -10.01 -1.32 -15.48
N PHE A 267 -9.64 -0.77 -14.35
CA PHE A 267 -9.18 0.62 -14.25
C PHE A 267 -7.86 0.85 -14.97
N PHE A 268 -6.89 -0.04 -14.82
CA PHE A 268 -5.56 0.15 -15.38
C PHE A 268 -5.45 -0.26 -16.86
N ASP A 269 -6.17 -1.26 -17.31
CA ASP A 269 -6.00 -1.86 -18.64
C ASP A 269 -7.30 -1.98 -19.47
N GLY A 270 -8.44 -1.63 -18.90
CA GLY A 270 -9.74 -1.84 -19.52
C GLY A 270 -10.32 -3.23 -19.20
N LYS A 271 -11.26 -3.76 -20.01
CA LYS A 271 -11.97 -5.00 -19.67
C LYS A 271 -11.03 -6.17 -19.39
N CYS A 272 -11.20 -6.80 -18.25
CA CYS A 272 -10.48 -7.99 -17.86
C CYS A 272 -10.83 -9.16 -18.81
N ARG A 273 -9.81 -9.77 -19.45
CA ARG A 273 -9.98 -10.92 -20.35
C ARG A 273 -10.15 -12.26 -19.60
N TYR A 274 -10.01 -12.25 -18.28
CA TYR A 274 -10.01 -13.43 -17.41
C TYR A 274 -11.25 -13.54 -16.52
N ALA A 275 -12.34 -12.86 -16.90
CA ALA A 275 -13.60 -12.95 -16.17
C ALA A 275 -14.48 -14.04 -16.81
N ASP A 276 -14.14 -15.33 -16.52
CA ASP A 276 -15.07 -16.46 -16.56
C ASP A 276 -14.54 -17.57 -15.67
#